data_62abfe7301dc7cd4a82b272c3e6a2302
#
_entry.id   62abfe7301dc7cd4a82b272c3e6a2302
#
_cell.length_a   1.000
_cell.length_b   1.000
_cell.length_c   1.000
_cell.angle_alpha   90.00
_cell.angle_beta   90.00
_cell.angle_gamma   90.00
#
_symmetry.space_group_name_H-M   'P 1'
#
loop_
_entity.id
_entity.type
_entity.pdbx_description
1 polymer ?
#
loop_
_entity_poly.entity_id
_entity_poly.type
_entity_poly.pdbx_seq_one_letter_code
_entity_poly.pdbx_strand_id
1 'polypeptide(L)'
;MNTKTDPAASEDPAASGAETSSPSGTGCSNTQYPTPPPNPNFALFVATAGGLGYLRKAPGTFGSLVGVAIFALFDYFCPLDIVPNSSHIIWAKALWVAMWIFPVTLIIAATGVWASSLVAKRFGEKDPQYVVIDEVSGQHLTYVLALALGSWKYLLLGFILFRVFDIWKPFPARRAESLPGGWGIMADDWIAGIYAAIGLWIARAAGF
;
A
#
# COMPACT_ATOMS: atom_id res chain seq x y z
N MET A 1 68.26 41.74 -6.95
CA MET A 1 68.26 43.19 -6.97
C MET A 1 67.02 43.63 -6.28
N ASN A 2 67.21 43.92 -5.06
CA ASN A 2 66.98 45.16 -4.30
C ASN A 2 65.49 45.40 -4.02
N THR A 3 65.15 45.30 -2.86
CA THR A 3 65.22 46.04 -1.57
C THR A 3 63.86 46.67 -1.26
N LYS A 4 63.31 46.25 -0.12
CA LYS A 4 63.14 47.06 1.11
C LYS A 4 62.02 48.11 0.94
N THR A 5 61.09 48.28 1.78
CA THR A 5 61.10 48.45 3.23
C THR A 5 59.68 48.57 3.77
N ASP A 6 59.43 47.96 4.91
CA ASP A 6 58.53 48.46 5.97
C ASP A 6 59.09 49.76 6.54
N PRO A 7 58.37 50.55 7.33
CA PRO A 7 57.65 50.19 8.54
C PRO A 7 56.47 51.10 9.04
N ALA A 8 55.82 50.63 10.08
CA ALA A 8 55.39 51.33 11.32
C ALA A 8 54.09 52.16 11.23
N ALA A 9 53.12 51.85 12.00
CA ALA A 9 52.86 51.92 13.44
C ALA A 9 51.93 53.10 13.82
N SER A 10 51.08 52.78 14.76
CA SER A 10 50.40 53.64 15.76
C SER A 10 49.09 54.31 15.24
N GLU A 11 48.01 54.34 15.88
CA GLU A 11 47.58 54.41 17.26
C GLU A 11 46.05 54.22 17.35
N ASP A 12 45.61 53.50 18.31
CA ASP A 12 44.32 53.65 18.93
C ASP A 12 44.22 54.97 19.67
N PRO A 13 43.06 55.63 19.88
CA PRO A 13 42.23 55.21 20.98
C PRO A 13 40.69 55.54 20.92
N ALA A 14 40.04 54.88 21.79
CA ALA A 14 38.93 55.29 22.65
C ALA A 14 37.48 55.37 22.12
N ALA A 15 36.74 54.43 22.58
CA ALA A 15 35.54 54.49 23.42
C ALA A 15 34.44 55.52 23.08
N SER A 16 33.30 55.09 22.81
CA SER A 16 32.05 55.53 23.51
C SER A 16 30.77 54.93 22.92
N GLY A 17 29.90 54.49 23.78
CA GLY A 17 28.46 54.44 23.52
C GLY A 17 27.88 53.08 23.31
N ALA A 18 27.69 52.35 24.38
CA ALA A 18 26.75 51.30 24.51
C ALA A 18 25.32 51.85 24.38
N GLU A 19 24.59 51.36 23.40
CA GLU A 19 23.12 51.29 23.55
C GLU A 19 22.66 49.87 23.22
N THR A 20 22.35 49.17 24.29
CA THR A 20 21.66 47.88 24.27
C THR A 20 20.21 48.13 23.89
N SER A 21 19.87 47.91 22.62
CA SER A 21 18.48 47.70 22.22
C SER A 21 18.21 46.21 22.17
N SER A 22 17.56 45.70 23.20
CA SER A 22 16.93 44.39 23.22
C SER A 22 15.94 44.30 22.08
N PRO A 23 16.00 43.30 21.20
CA PRO A 23 14.85 43.00 20.34
C PRO A 23 13.78 42.34 21.21
N SER A 24 12.71 43.10 21.39
CA SER A 24 11.41 42.67 21.91
C SER A 24 10.99 41.36 21.29
N GLY A 25 10.51 40.48 22.15
CA GLY A 25 10.01 39.14 21.86
C GLY A 25 9.13 39.06 20.65
N THR A 26 9.63 38.38 19.64
CA THR A 26 8.83 37.79 18.60
C THR A 26 8.34 36.45 19.11
N GLY A 27 7.03 36.33 19.13
CA GLY A 27 6.28 35.19 19.63
C GLY A 27 6.87 33.86 19.22
N CYS A 28 7.01 32.98 20.19
CA CYS A 28 7.15 31.55 19.94
C CYS A 28 5.99 31.10 19.03
N SER A 29 6.25 31.01 17.75
CA SER A 29 5.40 30.24 16.88
C SER A 29 5.36 28.84 17.50
N ASN A 30 4.18 28.46 17.99
CA ASN A 30 3.85 27.12 18.38
C ASN A 30 4.11 26.24 17.15
N THR A 31 5.34 25.77 16.98
CA THR A 31 5.65 24.66 16.10
C THR A 31 4.94 23.46 16.74
N GLN A 32 3.73 23.26 16.30
CA GLN A 32 2.94 22.08 16.62
C GLN A 32 3.76 20.89 16.14
N TYR A 33 4.51 20.29 17.06
CA TYR A 33 5.23 19.05 16.75
C TYR A 33 4.20 18.06 16.21
N PRO A 34 4.40 17.53 15.00
CA PRO A 34 3.47 16.55 14.49
C PRO A 34 3.38 15.42 15.52
N THR A 35 2.15 15.07 15.89
CA THR A 35 1.90 13.95 16.79
C THR A 35 2.69 12.73 16.32
N PRO A 36 3.44 12.04 17.19
CA PRO A 36 4.19 10.88 16.78
C PRO A 36 3.26 9.91 16.07
N PRO A 37 3.67 9.35 14.91
CA PRO A 37 2.80 8.41 14.19
C PRO A 37 2.45 7.24 15.10
N PRO A 38 1.24 6.70 14.98
CA PRO A 38 0.84 5.51 15.72
C PRO A 38 1.88 4.41 15.52
N ASN A 39 2.13 3.62 16.55
CA ASN A 39 3.25 2.69 16.71
C ASN A 39 3.72 2.09 15.37
N PRO A 40 4.92 2.46 14.87
CA PRO A 40 5.38 2.07 13.55
C PRO A 40 5.48 0.55 13.36
N ASN A 41 5.62 -0.19 14.46
CA ASN A 41 5.71 -1.63 14.45
C ASN A 41 4.39 -2.28 14.02
N PHE A 42 3.24 -1.69 14.39
CA PHE A 42 1.94 -2.21 13.96
C PHE A 42 1.67 -1.94 12.47
N ALA A 43 1.98 -0.73 11.98
CA ALA A 43 1.87 -0.44 10.56
C ALA A 43 2.79 -1.34 9.73
N LEU A 44 4.01 -1.58 10.19
CA LEU A 44 4.95 -2.47 9.54
C LEU A 44 4.46 -3.92 9.55
N PHE A 45 3.89 -4.38 10.66
CA PHE A 45 3.27 -5.71 10.75
C PHE A 45 2.14 -5.88 9.73
N VAL A 46 1.26 -4.88 9.59
CA VAL A 46 0.18 -4.90 8.60
C VAL A 46 0.73 -4.84 7.18
N ALA A 47 1.64 -3.89 6.88
CA ALA A 47 2.22 -3.72 5.56
C ALA A 47 2.96 -4.96 5.05
N THR A 48 3.62 -5.68 5.96
CA THR A 48 4.35 -6.93 5.64
C THR A 48 3.47 -8.18 5.71
N ALA A 49 2.15 -8.05 5.88
CA ALA A 49 1.24 -9.18 6.11
C ALA A 49 1.74 -10.13 7.20
N GLY A 50 2.02 -9.58 8.38
CA GLY A 50 2.51 -10.36 9.53
C GLY A 50 3.98 -10.80 9.43
N GLY A 51 4.79 -10.14 8.61
CA GLY A 51 6.21 -10.45 8.42
C GLY A 51 6.52 -11.29 7.17
N LEU A 52 5.52 -11.69 6.40
CA LEU A 52 5.72 -12.45 5.15
C LEU A 52 6.52 -11.65 4.11
N GLY A 53 6.42 -10.31 4.13
CA GLY A 53 7.20 -9.42 3.27
C GLY A 53 8.72 -9.52 3.47
N TYR A 54 9.21 -10.09 4.58
CA TYR A 54 10.64 -10.31 4.81
C TYR A 54 11.17 -11.61 4.23
N LEU A 55 10.33 -12.39 3.57
CA LEU A 55 10.78 -13.62 2.90
C LEU A 55 11.74 -13.27 1.74
N ARG A 56 12.90 -13.92 1.74
CA ARG A 56 13.97 -13.67 0.76
C ARG A 56 13.58 -13.95 -0.70
N LYS A 57 12.65 -14.86 -0.92
CA LYS A 57 12.23 -15.29 -2.27
C LYS A 57 10.77 -14.94 -2.48
N ALA A 58 10.50 -14.10 -3.47
CA ALA A 58 9.17 -13.77 -3.97
C ALA A 58 8.15 -13.36 -2.86
N PRO A 59 8.41 -12.31 -2.05
CA PRO A 59 7.53 -11.91 -0.95
C PRO A 59 6.10 -11.63 -1.45
N GLY A 60 5.93 -10.98 -2.60
CA GLY A 60 4.63 -10.71 -3.20
C GLY A 60 3.83 -11.96 -3.57
N THR A 61 4.50 -13.07 -3.93
CA THR A 61 3.81 -14.35 -4.14
C THR A 61 3.17 -14.85 -2.85
N PHE A 62 3.86 -14.71 -1.71
CA PHE A 62 3.29 -15.06 -0.41
C PHE A 62 2.17 -14.10 0.00
N GLY A 63 2.30 -12.79 -0.29
CA GLY A 63 1.23 -11.82 -0.14
C GLY A 63 -0.02 -12.23 -0.92
N SER A 64 0.13 -12.54 -2.20
CA SER A 64 -0.96 -13.04 -3.04
C SER A 64 -1.59 -14.31 -2.49
N LEU A 65 -0.81 -15.28 -1.99
CA LEU A 65 -1.33 -16.50 -1.36
C LEU A 65 -2.16 -16.21 -0.11
N VAL A 66 -1.81 -15.20 0.68
CA VAL A 66 -2.64 -14.75 1.81
C VAL A 66 -3.99 -14.22 1.29
N GLY A 67 -4.00 -13.43 0.21
CA GLY A 67 -5.24 -12.97 -0.43
C GLY A 67 -6.13 -14.12 -0.90
N VAL A 68 -5.53 -15.17 -1.51
CA VAL A 68 -6.22 -16.43 -1.86
C VAL A 68 -6.81 -17.10 -0.61
N ALA A 69 -6.01 -17.24 0.44
CA ALA A 69 -6.42 -17.94 1.67
C ALA A 69 -7.59 -17.23 2.36
N ILE A 70 -7.55 -15.90 2.45
CA ILE A 70 -8.65 -15.11 3.02
C ILE A 70 -9.93 -15.35 2.23
N PHE A 71 -9.87 -15.26 0.90
CA PHE A 71 -11.05 -15.49 0.08
C PHE A 71 -11.55 -16.92 0.18
N ALA A 72 -10.66 -17.93 0.09
CA ALA A 72 -11.01 -19.34 0.21
C ALA A 72 -11.65 -19.68 1.56
N LEU A 73 -11.24 -19.02 2.64
CA LEU A 73 -11.84 -19.17 3.95
C LEU A 73 -13.30 -18.70 3.96
N PHE A 74 -13.58 -17.53 3.35
CA PHE A 74 -14.95 -17.04 3.20
C PHE A 74 -15.80 -17.90 2.26
N ASP A 75 -15.21 -18.41 1.18
CA ASP A 75 -15.86 -19.35 0.26
C ASP A 75 -16.26 -20.66 0.98
N TYR A 76 -15.35 -21.20 1.80
CA TYR A 76 -15.59 -22.40 2.59
C TYR A 76 -16.78 -22.26 3.56
N PHE A 77 -16.93 -21.08 4.17
CA PHE A 77 -18.06 -20.79 5.06
C PHE A 77 -19.32 -20.34 4.33
N CYS A 78 -19.29 -20.24 2.98
CA CYS A 78 -20.47 -19.87 2.21
C CYS A 78 -21.48 -21.04 2.15
N PRO A 79 -22.67 -20.90 2.76
CA PRO A 79 -23.64 -22.01 2.85
C PRO A 79 -24.35 -22.32 1.53
N LEU A 80 -24.03 -21.62 0.46
CA LEU A 80 -24.79 -21.60 -0.78
C LEU A 80 -24.35 -22.64 -1.83
N ASP A 81 -23.28 -23.37 -1.55
CA ASP A 81 -22.82 -24.46 -2.43
C ASP A 81 -23.69 -25.73 -2.33
N ILE A 82 -24.54 -25.80 -1.29
CA ILE A 82 -25.41 -26.92 -1.00
C ILE A 82 -26.72 -26.85 -1.80
N VAL A 83 -27.05 -25.72 -2.44
CA VAL A 83 -28.36 -25.50 -3.09
C VAL A 83 -28.26 -25.71 -4.62
N PRO A 84 -29.19 -26.44 -5.26
CA PRO A 84 -29.17 -26.69 -6.71
C PRO A 84 -29.29 -25.40 -7.54
N ASN A 85 -28.68 -25.42 -8.72
CA ASN A 85 -28.50 -24.30 -9.63
C ASN A 85 -29.81 -23.61 -10.08
N SER A 86 -30.29 -22.66 -9.32
CA SER A 86 -31.43 -21.81 -9.69
C SER A 86 -31.00 -20.33 -9.76
N SER A 87 -31.70 -19.52 -10.51
CA SER A 87 -31.43 -18.07 -10.66
C SER A 87 -31.40 -17.33 -9.32
N HIS A 88 -32.12 -17.80 -8.32
CA HIS A 88 -32.14 -17.23 -6.97
C HIS A 88 -30.77 -17.35 -6.25
N ILE A 89 -29.95 -18.36 -6.60
CA ILE A 89 -28.65 -18.62 -5.99
C ILE A 89 -27.63 -17.55 -6.38
N ILE A 90 -27.68 -17.05 -7.62
CA ILE A 90 -26.76 -15.99 -8.07
C ILE A 90 -26.95 -14.75 -7.21
N TRP A 91 -28.21 -14.37 -6.95
CA TRP A 91 -28.50 -13.22 -6.10
C TRP A 91 -28.14 -13.47 -4.63
N ALA A 92 -28.34 -14.69 -4.14
CA ALA A 92 -27.95 -15.06 -2.78
C ALA A 92 -26.42 -15.04 -2.60
N LYS A 93 -25.66 -15.55 -3.58
CA LYS A 93 -24.20 -15.48 -3.59
C LYS A 93 -23.72 -14.02 -3.66
N ALA A 94 -24.31 -13.21 -4.53
CA ALA A 94 -23.99 -11.79 -4.63
C ALA A 94 -24.27 -11.06 -3.31
N LEU A 95 -25.37 -11.35 -2.63
CA LEU A 95 -25.70 -10.79 -1.33
C LEU A 95 -24.72 -11.24 -0.24
N TRP A 96 -24.32 -12.52 -0.23
CA TRP A 96 -23.30 -13.04 0.68
C TRP A 96 -21.97 -12.30 0.51
N VAL A 97 -21.51 -12.14 -0.73
CA VAL A 97 -20.30 -11.38 -1.05
C VAL A 97 -20.43 -9.93 -0.59
N ALA A 98 -21.56 -9.28 -0.89
CA ALA A 98 -21.78 -7.89 -0.51
C ALA A 98 -21.81 -7.68 1.01
N MET A 99 -22.40 -8.61 1.77
CA MET A 99 -22.54 -8.47 3.23
C MET A 99 -21.29 -8.86 4.00
N TRP A 100 -20.53 -9.85 3.54
CA TRP A 100 -19.45 -10.45 4.32
C TRP A 100 -18.07 -10.23 3.71
N ILE A 101 -17.93 -10.46 2.40
CA ILE A 101 -16.61 -10.42 1.74
C ILE A 101 -16.23 -9.00 1.38
N PHE A 102 -17.15 -8.20 0.85
CA PHE A 102 -16.86 -6.83 0.41
C PHE A 102 -16.41 -5.89 1.55
N PRO A 103 -17.02 -5.90 2.74
CA PRO A 103 -16.51 -5.11 3.88
C PRO A 103 -15.08 -5.52 4.28
N VAL A 104 -14.75 -6.81 4.24
CA VAL A 104 -13.38 -7.29 4.52
C VAL A 104 -12.40 -6.74 3.47
N THR A 105 -12.79 -6.75 2.19
CA THR A 105 -11.98 -6.16 1.12
C THR A 105 -11.71 -4.67 1.38
N LEU A 106 -12.72 -3.91 1.79
CA LEU A 106 -12.56 -2.50 2.14
C LEU A 106 -11.65 -2.29 3.35
N ILE A 107 -11.76 -3.15 4.36
CA ILE A 107 -10.88 -3.08 5.55
C ILE A 107 -9.43 -3.37 5.15
N ILE A 108 -9.18 -4.41 4.35
CA ILE A 108 -7.83 -4.72 3.85
C ILE A 108 -7.29 -3.54 3.03
N ALA A 109 -8.08 -2.98 2.12
CA ALA A 109 -7.69 -1.84 1.30
C ALA A 109 -7.37 -0.60 2.14
N ALA A 110 -8.25 -0.21 3.07
CA ALA A 110 -8.06 0.96 3.91
C ALA A 110 -6.86 0.82 4.86
N THR A 111 -6.71 -0.34 5.51
CA THR A 111 -5.56 -0.63 6.38
C THR A 111 -4.27 -0.74 5.58
N GLY A 112 -4.32 -1.25 4.35
CA GLY A 112 -3.21 -1.32 3.42
C GLY A 112 -2.72 0.08 3.03
N VAL A 113 -3.59 0.97 2.56
CA VAL A 113 -3.24 2.37 2.23
C VAL A 113 -2.65 3.08 3.44
N TRP A 114 -3.25 2.93 4.63
CA TRP A 114 -2.77 3.54 5.86
C TRP A 114 -1.37 3.01 6.23
N ALA A 115 -1.18 1.69 6.27
CA ALA A 115 0.05 1.06 6.68
C ALA A 115 1.20 1.35 5.69
N SER A 116 0.95 1.19 4.39
CA SER A 116 1.93 1.48 3.33
C SER A 116 2.34 2.95 3.32
N SER A 117 1.38 3.88 3.56
CA SER A 117 1.70 5.32 3.67
C SER A 117 2.62 5.63 4.84
N LEU A 118 2.41 5.03 6.01
CA LEU A 118 3.26 5.23 7.18
C LEU A 118 4.65 4.63 6.98
N VAL A 119 4.72 3.44 6.39
CA VAL A 119 5.99 2.75 6.09
C VAL A 119 6.81 3.55 5.08
N ALA A 120 6.20 3.95 3.94
CA ALA A 120 6.85 4.75 2.92
C ALA A 120 7.43 6.07 3.48
N LYS A 121 6.65 6.78 4.31
CA LYS A 121 7.11 8.02 4.97
C LYS A 121 8.26 7.79 5.94
N ARG A 122 8.23 6.71 6.71
CA ARG A 122 9.24 6.44 7.73
C ARG A 122 10.59 6.08 7.15
N PHE A 123 10.58 5.25 6.09
CA PHE A 123 11.81 4.74 5.48
C PHE A 123 12.28 5.60 4.30
N GLY A 124 11.47 6.56 3.83
CA GLY A 124 11.81 7.40 2.67
C GLY A 124 11.80 6.65 1.34
N GLU A 125 11.26 5.44 1.32
CA GLU A 125 11.14 4.60 0.13
C GLU A 125 9.75 4.74 -0.48
N LYS A 126 9.68 4.88 -1.80
CA LYS A 126 8.41 5.06 -2.49
C LYS A 126 7.61 3.75 -2.54
N ASP A 127 8.32 2.64 -2.74
CA ASP A 127 7.73 1.29 -2.86
C ASP A 127 8.70 0.26 -2.24
N PRO A 128 8.62 0.05 -0.90
CA PRO A 128 9.50 -0.90 -0.23
C PRO A 128 9.09 -2.34 -0.56
N GLN A 129 10.02 -3.13 -1.08
CA GLN A 129 9.79 -4.53 -1.50
C GLN A 129 9.27 -5.49 -0.42
N TYR A 130 9.32 -5.09 0.85
CA TYR A 130 8.79 -5.85 1.98
C TYR A 130 7.33 -5.50 2.31
N VAL A 131 6.77 -4.51 1.65
CA VAL A 131 5.33 -4.25 1.68
C VAL A 131 4.68 -5.25 0.74
N VAL A 132 3.71 -6.01 1.22
CA VAL A 132 3.00 -7.08 0.47
C VAL A 132 1.49 -7.06 0.73
N ILE A 133 1.01 -6.07 1.47
CA ILE A 133 -0.43 -5.89 1.74
C ILE A 133 -1.21 -5.49 0.49
N ASP A 134 -0.56 -4.86 -0.48
CA ASP A 134 -1.04 -4.53 -1.81
C ASP A 134 -1.38 -5.79 -2.59
N GLU A 135 -0.48 -6.78 -2.64
CA GLU A 135 -0.74 -8.06 -3.29
C GLU A 135 -1.83 -8.87 -2.56
N VAL A 136 -1.88 -8.79 -1.22
CA VAL A 136 -3.00 -9.39 -0.45
C VAL A 136 -4.32 -8.77 -0.90
N SER A 137 -4.38 -7.44 -0.98
CA SER A 137 -5.57 -6.69 -1.33
C SER A 137 -6.00 -6.92 -2.79
N GLY A 138 -5.07 -6.79 -3.74
CA GLY A 138 -5.31 -6.95 -5.17
C GLY A 138 -5.75 -8.37 -5.53
N GLN A 139 -5.08 -9.37 -4.95
CA GLN A 139 -5.44 -10.77 -5.14
C GLN A 139 -6.83 -11.10 -4.56
N HIS A 140 -7.14 -10.61 -3.37
CA HIS A 140 -8.45 -10.79 -2.76
C HIS A 140 -9.56 -10.12 -3.61
N LEU A 141 -9.30 -8.88 -4.07
CA LEU A 141 -10.21 -8.14 -4.96
C LEU A 141 -10.50 -8.89 -6.26
N THR A 142 -9.52 -9.58 -6.83
CA THR A 142 -9.69 -10.42 -8.03
C THR A 142 -10.86 -11.38 -7.87
N TYR A 143 -10.92 -12.11 -6.76
CA TYR A 143 -11.95 -13.11 -6.53
C TYR A 143 -13.31 -12.51 -6.17
N VAL A 144 -13.30 -11.42 -5.41
CA VAL A 144 -14.53 -10.69 -5.06
C VAL A 144 -15.23 -10.19 -6.31
N LEU A 145 -14.50 -9.55 -7.22
CA LEU A 145 -15.05 -9.04 -8.48
C LEU A 145 -15.45 -10.15 -9.45
N ALA A 146 -14.70 -11.24 -9.47
CA ALA A 146 -15.02 -12.38 -10.33
C ALA A 146 -16.16 -13.26 -9.78
N LEU A 147 -16.60 -13.05 -8.53
CA LEU A 147 -17.53 -13.96 -7.83
C LEU A 147 -17.05 -15.42 -7.95
N ALA A 148 -15.74 -15.64 -7.72
CA ALA A 148 -15.05 -16.91 -7.98
C ALA A 148 -15.34 -17.98 -6.93
N LEU A 149 -16.60 -18.08 -6.50
CA LEU A 149 -17.06 -18.98 -5.45
C LEU A 149 -17.18 -20.43 -5.94
N GLY A 150 -16.80 -21.38 -5.09
CA GLY A 150 -17.11 -22.80 -5.22
C GLY A 150 -16.19 -23.59 -6.16
N SER A 151 -15.04 -23.05 -6.62
CA SER A 151 -14.14 -23.82 -7.48
C SER A 151 -12.66 -23.46 -7.29
N TRP A 152 -11.87 -24.45 -6.86
CA TRP A 152 -10.43 -24.32 -6.72
C TRP A 152 -9.71 -23.97 -8.05
N LYS A 153 -10.29 -24.35 -9.20
CA LYS A 153 -9.74 -24.02 -10.52
C LYS A 153 -9.72 -22.49 -10.74
N TYR A 154 -10.79 -21.79 -10.34
CA TYR A 154 -10.85 -20.34 -10.43
C TYR A 154 -9.89 -19.67 -9.45
N LEU A 155 -9.66 -20.27 -8.26
CA LEU A 155 -8.66 -19.77 -7.34
C LEU A 155 -7.26 -19.85 -7.94
N LEU A 156 -6.92 -21.01 -8.54
CA LEU A 156 -5.61 -21.18 -9.18
C LEU A 156 -5.45 -20.27 -10.40
N LEU A 157 -6.44 -20.22 -11.29
CA LEU A 157 -6.39 -19.36 -12.48
C LEU A 157 -6.32 -17.88 -12.11
N GLY A 158 -7.12 -17.44 -11.13
CA GLY A 158 -7.11 -16.06 -10.65
C GLY A 158 -5.78 -15.67 -10.03
N PHE A 159 -5.14 -16.57 -9.28
CA PHE A 159 -3.80 -16.37 -8.76
C PHE A 159 -2.77 -16.15 -9.90
N ILE A 160 -2.80 -17.01 -10.93
CA ILE A 160 -1.88 -16.89 -12.06
C ILE A 160 -2.13 -15.58 -12.82
N LEU A 161 -3.39 -15.27 -13.12
CA LEU A 161 -3.75 -14.04 -13.85
C LEU A 161 -3.34 -12.79 -13.08
N PHE A 162 -3.62 -12.73 -11.77
CA PHE A 162 -3.22 -11.61 -10.95
C PHE A 162 -1.70 -11.41 -11.00
N ARG A 163 -0.91 -12.48 -10.78
CA ARG A 163 0.56 -12.38 -10.82
C ARG A 163 1.09 -11.95 -12.20
N VAL A 164 0.45 -12.39 -13.27
CA VAL A 164 0.81 -11.94 -14.63
C VAL A 164 0.57 -10.44 -14.78
N PHE A 165 -0.60 -9.93 -14.40
CA PHE A 165 -0.93 -8.51 -14.56
C PHE A 165 -0.18 -7.61 -13.58
N ASP A 166 0.08 -8.06 -12.37
CA ASP A 166 0.89 -7.37 -11.38
C ASP A 166 2.36 -7.19 -11.88
N ILE A 167 2.96 -8.23 -12.44
CA ILE A 167 4.33 -8.16 -12.98
C ILE A 167 4.37 -7.35 -14.29
N TRP A 168 3.40 -7.54 -15.19
CA TRP A 168 3.35 -6.87 -16.49
C TRP A 168 2.96 -5.40 -16.39
N LYS A 169 2.12 -5.05 -15.42
CA LYS A 169 1.62 -3.69 -15.13
C LYS A 169 1.12 -2.96 -16.37
N PRO A 170 0.04 -3.48 -17.02
CA PRO A 170 -0.52 -2.82 -18.19
C PRO A 170 -1.07 -1.43 -17.83
N PHE A 171 -1.22 -0.59 -18.85
CA PHE A 171 -1.88 0.71 -18.65
C PHE A 171 -3.31 0.49 -18.11
N PRO A 172 -3.79 1.19 -17.04
CA PRO A 172 -3.15 2.35 -16.38
C PRO A 172 -2.34 2.01 -15.10
N ALA A 173 -2.07 0.72 -14.77
CA ALA A 173 -1.42 0.31 -13.53
C ALA A 173 -0.10 1.09 -13.27
N ARG A 174 0.77 1.20 -14.27
CA ARG A 174 2.01 2.00 -14.14
C ARG A 174 1.79 3.46 -13.79
N ARG A 175 0.67 4.06 -14.22
CA ARG A 175 0.34 5.44 -13.84
C ARG A 175 -0.17 5.53 -12.42
N ALA A 176 -0.81 4.50 -11.92
CA ALA A 176 -1.31 4.44 -10.56
C ALA A 176 -0.18 4.47 -9.52
N GLU A 177 1.00 3.90 -9.84
CA GLU A 177 2.20 4.01 -8.99
C GLU A 177 2.65 5.46 -8.73
N SER A 178 2.24 6.42 -9.56
CA SER A 178 2.57 7.84 -9.36
C SER A 178 1.71 8.52 -8.31
N LEU A 179 0.67 7.88 -7.80
CA LEU A 179 -0.17 8.41 -6.74
C LEU A 179 0.63 8.57 -5.43
N PRO A 180 0.29 9.54 -4.58
CA PRO A 180 1.06 9.82 -3.38
C PRO A 180 0.88 8.75 -2.30
N GLY A 181 1.99 8.39 -1.64
CA GLY A 181 2.02 7.52 -0.46
C GLY A 181 1.47 6.12 -0.75
N GLY A 182 0.73 5.57 0.22
CA GLY A 182 0.17 4.22 0.12
C GLY A 182 -0.86 4.02 -1.00
N TRP A 183 -1.45 5.08 -1.53
CA TRP A 183 -2.33 4.98 -2.70
C TRP A 183 -1.60 4.48 -3.94
N GLY A 184 -0.36 4.96 -4.17
CA GLY A 184 0.44 4.51 -5.30
C GLY A 184 0.84 3.04 -5.18
N ILE A 185 1.16 2.60 -3.95
CA ILE A 185 1.55 1.22 -3.65
C ILE A 185 0.35 0.25 -3.84
N MET A 186 -0.85 0.68 -3.45
CA MET A 186 -2.03 -0.19 -3.48
C MET A 186 -2.76 -0.22 -4.83
N ALA A 187 -2.76 0.93 -5.55
CA ALA A 187 -3.65 1.13 -6.70
C ALA A 187 -3.26 0.32 -7.93
N ASP A 188 -1.97 0.10 -8.17
CA ASP A 188 -1.49 -0.72 -9.28
C ASP A 188 -1.91 -2.19 -9.13
N ASP A 189 -1.87 -2.74 -7.91
CA ASP A 189 -2.33 -4.08 -7.61
C ASP A 189 -3.86 -4.22 -7.67
N TRP A 190 -4.60 -3.17 -7.30
CA TRP A 190 -6.05 -3.17 -7.53
C TRP A 190 -6.40 -3.20 -9.01
N ILE A 191 -5.65 -2.48 -9.84
CA ILE A 191 -5.82 -2.52 -11.29
C ILE A 191 -5.45 -3.90 -11.84
N ALA A 192 -4.36 -4.49 -11.39
CA ALA A 192 -3.98 -5.86 -11.73
C ALA A 192 -5.08 -6.86 -11.32
N GLY A 193 -5.67 -6.68 -10.14
CA GLY A 193 -6.82 -7.46 -9.66
C GLY A 193 -8.07 -7.34 -10.52
N ILE A 194 -8.38 -6.13 -11.00
CA ILE A 194 -9.50 -5.90 -11.93
C ILE A 194 -9.25 -6.64 -13.26
N TYR A 195 -8.04 -6.55 -13.82
CA TYR A 195 -7.71 -7.28 -15.05
C TYR A 195 -7.79 -8.79 -14.87
N ALA A 196 -7.31 -9.31 -13.74
CA ALA A 196 -7.40 -10.72 -13.40
C ALA A 196 -8.86 -11.18 -13.26
N ALA A 197 -9.71 -10.37 -12.66
CA ALA A 197 -11.15 -10.63 -12.55
C ALA A 197 -11.83 -10.68 -13.93
N ILE A 198 -11.51 -9.75 -14.84
CA ILE A 198 -12.00 -9.76 -16.22
C ILE A 198 -11.54 -11.05 -16.91
N GLY A 199 -10.28 -11.45 -16.74
CA GLY A 199 -9.76 -12.71 -17.26
C GLY A 199 -10.52 -13.94 -16.75
N LEU A 200 -10.88 -13.97 -15.46
CA LEU A 200 -11.73 -15.02 -14.88
C LEU A 200 -13.15 -15.03 -15.47
N TRP A 201 -13.75 -13.86 -15.71
CA TRP A 201 -15.04 -13.75 -16.37
C TRP A 201 -15.00 -14.31 -17.79
N ILE A 202 -13.94 -14.00 -18.54
CA ILE A 202 -13.73 -14.54 -19.91
C ILE A 202 -13.57 -16.06 -19.86
N ALA A 203 -12.74 -16.59 -18.96
CA ALA A 203 -12.54 -18.03 -18.80
C ALA A 203 -13.85 -18.75 -18.48
N ARG A 204 -14.66 -18.19 -17.60
CA ARG A 204 -15.99 -18.72 -17.25
C ARG A 204 -16.94 -18.70 -18.42
N ALA A 205 -16.97 -17.62 -19.21
CA ALA A 205 -17.79 -17.52 -20.41
C ALA A 205 -17.36 -18.51 -21.50
N ALA A 206 -16.07 -18.87 -21.55
CA ALA A 206 -15.53 -19.90 -22.43
C ALA A 206 -15.74 -21.35 -21.96
N GLY A 207 -16.40 -21.55 -20.80
CA GLY A 207 -16.72 -22.88 -20.29
C GLY A 207 -15.61 -23.58 -19.51
N PHE A 208 -14.63 -22.80 -18.99
CA PHE A 208 -13.54 -23.31 -18.15
C PHE A 208 -14.03 -23.89 -16.82
#